data_6fdc6270d9913d395130e2df19f18981
#
_entry.id   6fdc6270d9913d395130e2df19f18981
#
_cell.length_a   1.000
_cell.length_b   1.000
_cell.length_c   1.000
_cell.angle_alpha   90.00
_cell.angle_beta   90.00
_cell.angle_gamma   90.00
#
_symmetry.space_group_name_H-M   'P 1'
#
loop_
_entity.id
_entity.type
_entity.pdbx_description
1 polymer ?
#
loop_
_entity_poly.entity_id
_entity_poly.type
_entity_poly.pdbx_seq_one_letter_code
_entity_poly.pdbx_strand_id
1 'polypeptide(L)'
;MSHRLLGFALLAALVACPAAAGHGGGAARGYTSVVETVTPKLDGLTVRVAQGDDQLHVRNDSGREVVIQGYEGEPYLRFDADGNVYRNANSPATYLNEVRYGGADVPASASKTATPRWERVSRAKAYDWHDHRIHWMSTIDPAKVREARDQPHHVFDWNVPGSVGGQPLAIRGTLDYKPPPKSSFNPILIAPVVALALAGGIFWWTRRRREQSMT
;
A
#
# COMPACT_ATOMS: atom_id res chain seq x y z
N MET A 1 7.08 -1.95 -66.31
CA MET A 1 7.77 -2.00 -65.03
C MET A 1 6.93 -1.22 -64.02
N SER A 2 6.21 -1.95 -63.19
CA SER A 2 5.15 -1.38 -62.33
C SER A 2 5.65 -1.31 -60.91
N HIS A 3 5.84 -0.10 -60.38
CA HIS A 3 6.16 0.11 -58.96
C HIS A 3 4.86 0.19 -58.14
N ARG A 4 4.57 -0.87 -57.42
CA ARG A 4 3.49 -0.89 -56.39
C ARG A 4 4.04 -0.26 -55.10
N LEU A 5 3.60 0.94 -54.79
CA LEU A 5 3.82 1.59 -53.49
C LEU A 5 2.86 0.95 -52.47
N LEU A 6 3.41 0.15 -51.55
CA LEU A 6 2.70 -0.32 -50.37
C LEU A 6 2.58 0.83 -49.35
N GLY A 7 1.39 1.38 -49.22
CA GLY A 7 1.05 2.29 -48.11
C GLY A 7 0.86 1.51 -46.82
N PHE A 8 1.77 1.65 -45.88
CA PHE A 8 1.59 1.15 -44.51
C PHE A 8 0.60 2.05 -43.77
N ALA A 9 -0.58 1.56 -43.53
CA ALA A 9 -1.54 2.19 -42.62
C ALA A 9 -1.16 1.80 -41.18
N LEU A 10 -0.58 2.71 -40.43
CA LEU A 10 -0.31 2.57 -39.01
C LEU A 10 -1.64 2.69 -38.25
N LEU A 11 -2.24 1.58 -37.90
CA LEU A 11 -3.39 1.52 -37.01
C LEU A 11 -2.87 1.64 -35.57
N ALA A 12 -2.91 2.83 -35.00
CA ALA A 12 -2.62 3.04 -33.57
C ALA A 12 -3.79 2.43 -32.76
N ALA A 13 -3.64 1.21 -32.36
CA ALA A 13 -4.49 0.59 -31.36
C ALA A 13 -4.12 1.19 -29.98
N LEU A 14 -4.94 2.08 -29.46
CA LEU A 14 -4.90 2.44 -28.04
C LEU A 14 -5.27 1.20 -27.24
N VAL A 15 -4.27 0.46 -26.84
CA VAL A 15 -4.40 -0.60 -25.83
C VAL A 15 -4.63 0.12 -24.50
N ALA A 16 -5.88 0.20 -24.08
CA ALA A 16 -6.20 0.49 -22.69
C ALA A 16 -5.63 -0.68 -21.87
N CYS A 17 -4.43 -0.50 -21.31
CA CYS A 17 -3.91 -1.41 -20.29
C CYS A 17 -4.87 -1.36 -19.11
N PRO A 18 -5.57 -2.46 -18.75
CA PRO A 18 -6.19 -2.52 -17.44
C PRO A 18 -5.06 -2.43 -16.42
N ALA A 19 -5.17 -1.48 -15.49
CA ALA A 19 -4.28 -1.43 -14.35
C ALA A 19 -4.35 -2.80 -13.67
N ALA A 20 -3.26 -3.55 -13.73
CA ALA A 20 -3.14 -4.80 -12.99
C ALA A 20 -3.31 -4.46 -11.52
N ALA A 21 -4.44 -4.82 -10.94
CA ALA A 21 -4.63 -4.84 -9.50
C ALA A 21 -3.65 -5.88 -8.96
N GLY A 22 -2.50 -5.41 -8.49
CA GLY A 22 -1.52 -6.26 -7.83
C GLY A 22 -2.20 -6.92 -6.63
N HIS A 23 -2.17 -8.23 -6.58
CA HIS A 23 -2.55 -9.01 -5.41
C HIS A 23 -1.52 -8.77 -4.30
N GLY A 24 -1.75 -7.76 -3.49
CA GLY A 24 -1.06 -7.42 -2.27
C GLY A 24 -2.01 -6.54 -1.47
N GLY A 25 -2.18 -6.80 -0.19
CA GLY A 25 -3.05 -6.02 0.68
C GLY A 25 -2.74 -4.53 0.53
N GLY A 26 -3.49 -3.85 -0.31
CA GLY A 26 -3.32 -2.42 -0.55
C GLY A 26 -4.07 -1.62 0.49
N ALA A 27 -3.57 -0.42 0.79
CA ALA A 27 -4.23 0.54 1.67
C ALA A 27 -5.73 0.65 1.35
N ALA A 28 -6.55 0.68 2.38
CA ALA A 28 -7.97 0.92 2.20
C ALA A 28 -8.20 2.31 1.62
N ARG A 29 -9.09 2.44 0.64
CA ARG A 29 -9.31 3.71 -0.05
C ARG A 29 -9.70 4.81 0.92
N GLY A 30 -8.97 5.90 0.91
CA GLY A 30 -9.24 7.08 1.73
C GLY A 30 -8.59 7.05 3.11
N TYR A 31 -8.02 5.93 3.56
CA TYR A 31 -7.32 5.87 4.83
C TYR A 31 -5.83 6.21 4.67
N THR A 32 -5.30 6.92 5.64
CA THR A 32 -3.88 7.26 5.72
C THR A 32 -3.43 7.14 7.16
N SER A 33 -2.40 6.34 7.38
CA SER A 33 -1.74 6.24 8.67
C SER A 33 -0.42 7.00 8.64
N VAL A 34 -0.09 7.70 9.74
CA VAL A 34 1.09 8.56 9.85
C VAL A 34 1.80 8.29 11.17
N VAL A 35 3.13 8.15 11.13
CA VAL A 35 3.96 8.17 12.34
C VAL A 35 4.10 9.61 12.80
N GLU A 36 3.69 9.91 14.02
CA GLU A 36 3.85 11.24 14.62
C GLU A 36 5.09 11.33 15.49
N THR A 37 5.34 10.31 16.31
CA THR A 37 6.45 10.33 17.25
C THR A 37 7.12 8.97 17.39
N VAL A 38 8.46 9.02 17.60
CA VAL A 38 9.26 7.88 18.04
C VAL A 38 9.98 8.31 19.30
N THR A 39 9.73 7.64 20.42
CA THR A 39 10.27 8.03 21.73
C THR A 39 10.96 6.84 22.41
N PRO A 40 12.23 6.95 22.83
CA PRO A 40 13.10 8.12 22.64
C PRO A 40 13.46 8.34 21.17
N LYS A 41 13.76 9.60 20.82
CA LYS A 41 14.37 9.89 19.52
C LYS A 41 15.75 9.24 19.46
N LEU A 42 16.04 8.53 18.40
CA LEU A 42 17.30 7.82 18.19
C LEU A 42 17.86 8.15 16.82
N ASP A 43 19.06 8.71 16.79
CA ASP A 43 19.76 8.99 15.53
C ASP A 43 20.04 7.66 14.80
N GLY A 44 19.79 7.64 13.50
CA GLY A 44 19.89 6.44 12.67
C GLY A 44 18.69 5.49 12.73
N LEU A 45 17.66 5.76 13.54
CA LEU A 45 16.40 5.03 13.48
C LEU A 45 15.38 5.83 12.66
N THR A 46 14.91 5.25 11.55
CA THR A 46 13.85 5.82 10.73
C THR A 46 12.63 4.92 10.78
N VAL A 47 11.47 5.51 11.06
CA VAL A 47 10.18 4.81 11.06
C VAL A 47 9.20 5.60 10.19
N ARG A 48 8.49 4.94 9.31
CA ARG A 48 7.42 5.52 8.50
C ARG A 48 6.34 4.51 8.19
N VAL A 49 5.16 4.98 7.85
CA VAL A 49 4.14 4.15 7.25
C VAL A 49 4.39 4.05 5.74
N ALA A 50 4.23 2.87 5.19
CA ALA A 50 4.28 2.58 3.77
C ALA A 50 2.93 2.05 3.29
N GLN A 51 2.66 2.21 1.98
CA GLN A 51 1.40 1.77 1.35
C GLN A 51 0.13 2.34 2.01
N GLY A 52 0.17 3.65 2.35
CA GLY A 52 -0.98 4.38 2.87
C GLY A 52 -1.25 4.12 4.35
N ASP A 53 -1.85 3.00 4.70
CA ASP A 53 -2.14 2.59 6.07
C ASP A 53 -1.73 1.13 6.36
N ASP A 54 -1.04 0.48 5.42
CA ASP A 54 -0.89 -0.98 5.45
C ASP A 54 0.35 -1.47 6.20
N GLN A 55 1.50 -0.82 5.99
CA GLN A 55 2.78 -1.34 6.47
C GLN A 55 3.55 -0.31 7.28
N LEU A 56 4.21 -0.78 8.34
CA LEU A 56 5.31 -0.06 8.97
C LEU A 56 6.63 -0.43 8.28
N HIS A 57 7.40 0.60 7.98
CA HIS A 57 8.78 0.50 7.55
C HIS A 57 9.68 0.98 8.67
N VAL A 58 10.61 0.14 9.09
CA VAL A 58 11.68 0.51 10.03
C VAL A 58 13.03 0.28 9.39
N ARG A 59 13.89 1.29 9.47
CA ARG A 59 15.30 1.22 9.12
C ARG A 59 16.15 1.59 10.35
N ASN A 60 17.08 0.71 10.73
CA ASN A 60 17.93 0.86 11.89
C ASN A 60 19.42 0.97 11.49
N ASP A 61 19.90 2.21 11.39
CA ASP A 61 21.34 2.54 11.21
C ASP A 61 21.96 3.05 12.52
N SER A 62 21.28 2.91 13.67
CA SER A 62 21.73 3.47 14.96
C SER A 62 22.89 2.73 15.60
N GLY A 63 23.22 1.53 15.13
CA GLY A 63 24.21 0.66 15.77
C GLY A 63 23.74 0.05 17.10
N ARG A 64 22.46 0.21 17.46
CA ARG A 64 21.85 -0.37 18.67
C ARG A 64 20.80 -1.38 18.29
N GLU A 65 20.60 -2.40 19.12
CA GLU A 65 19.50 -3.33 18.93
C GLU A 65 18.16 -2.63 19.15
N VAL A 66 17.22 -2.84 18.20
CA VAL A 66 15.83 -2.41 18.30
C VAL A 66 14.94 -3.65 18.25
N VAL A 67 14.03 -3.80 19.22
CA VAL A 67 13.05 -4.86 19.27
C VAL A 67 11.66 -4.24 19.19
N ILE A 68 10.84 -4.70 18.25
CA ILE A 68 9.42 -4.37 18.17
C ILE A 68 8.64 -5.46 18.89
N GLN A 69 7.71 -5.05 19.75
CA GLN A 69 6.82 -5.99 20.47
C GLN A 69 5.61 -6.34 19.61
N GLY A 70 5.15 -7.57 19.75
CA GLY A 70 3.89 -8.05 19.21
C GLY A 70 2.68 -7.56 20.02
N TYR A 71 1.52 -8.13 19.75
CA TYR A 71 0.23 -7.66 20.30
C TYR A 71 0.06 -7.94 21.79
N GLU A 72 0.75 -8.95 22.32
CA GLU A 72 0.67 -9.34 23.73
C GLU A 72 1.93 -8.94 24.53
N GLY A 73 2.81 -8.11 23.91
CA GLY A 73 4.05 -7.63 24.51
C GLY A 73 5.26 -8.55 24.30
N GLU A 74 5.09 -9.64 23.56
CA GLU A 74 6.17 -10.54 23.20
C GLU A 74 7.13 -9.93 22.19
N PRO A 75 8.43 -10.33 22.14
CA PRO A 75 9.34 -9.91 21.09
C PRO A 75 8.87 -10.42 19.71
N TYR A 76 8.63 -9.51 18.76
CA TYR A 76 8.15 -9.85 17.40
C TYR A 76 9.23 -9.70 16.34
N LEU A 77 9.79 -8.49 16.20
CA LEU A 77 10.89 -8.21 15.27
C LEU A 77 12.10 -7.74 16.04
N ARG A 78 13.30 -8.12 15.58
CA ARG A 78 14.58 -7.67 16.13
C ARG A 78 15.47 -7.19 15.01
N PHE A 79 15.87 -5.93 15.11
CA PHE A 79 16.90 -5.30 14.29
C PHE A 79 18.18 -5.28 15.12
N ASP A 80 19.16 -6.10 14.77
CA ASP A 80 20.41 -6.13 15.52
C ASP A 80 21.31 -4.93 15.19
N ALA A 81 22.39 -4.77 15.94
CA ALA A 81 23.36 -3.67 15.78
C ALA A 81 24.11 -3.75 14.44
N ASP A 82 24.26 -4.95 13.87
CA ASP A 82 24.96 -5.20 12.61
C ASP A 82 24.06 -4.96 11.38
N GLY A 83 22.76 -4.76 11.61
CA GLY A 83 21.78 -4.46 10.55
C GLY A 83 21.07 -5.67 9.97
N ASN A 84 21.15 -6.84 10.64
CA ASN A 84 20.26 -7.93 10.28
C ASN A 84 18.90 -7.75 10.96
N VAL A 85 17.85 -8.20 10.29
CA VAL A 85 16.50 -8.18 10.84
C VAL A 85 16.00 -9.62 10.99
N TYR A 86 15.45 -9.91 12.15
CA TYR A 86 14.91 -11.20 12.51
C TYR A 86 13.44 -11.08 12.88
N ARG A 87 12.66 -12.09 12.52
CA ARG A 87 11.28 -12.27 12.95
C ARG A 87 11.22 -13.46 13.92
N ASN A 88 10.45 -13.31 14.99
CA ASN A 88 10.23 -14.37 15.95
C ASN A 88 9.11 -15.31 15.49
N ALA A 89 9.45 -16.50 15.04
CA ALA A 89 8.48 -17.50 14.58
C ALA A 89 7.59 -18.07 15.72
N ASN A 90 7.91 -17.76 16.99
CA ASN A 90 7.05 -18.11 18.13
C ASN A 90 6.22 -16.91 18.63
N SER A 91 6.24 -15.76 17.93
CA SER A 91 5.33 -14.64 18.20
C SER A 91 4.00 -14.83 17.45
N PRO A 92 2.84 -14.68 18.12
CA PRO A 92 1.55 -14.63 17.44
C PRO A 92 1.47 -13.57 16.36
N ALA A 93 2.12 -12.42 16.56
CA ALA A 93 2.13 -11.33 15.58
C ALA A 93 2.72 -11.75 14.21
N THR A 94 3.61 -12.77 14.19
CA THR A 94 4.17 -13.34 12.95
C THR A 94 3.09 -13.86 12.01
N TYR A 95 2.04 -14.46 12.56
CA TYR A 95 0.94 -15.06 11.80
C TYR A 95 -0.22 -14.09 11.64
N LEU A 96 -0.56 -13.36 12.69
CA LEU A 96 -1.67 -12.40 12.66
C LEU A 96 -1.47 -11.34 11.57
N ASN A 97 -0.25 -10.88 11.37
CA ASN A 97 0.09 -9.88 10.36
C ASN A 97 0.10 -10.39 8.91
N GLU A 98 -0.12 -11.68 8.66
CA GLU A 98 -0.23 -12.22 7.31
C GLU A 98 -1.59 -11.95 6.65
N VAL A 99 -2.62 -11.66 7.45
CA VAL A 99 -3.99 -11.44 6.98
C VAL A 99 -4.51 -10.09 7.45
N ARG A 100 -4.77 -9.17 6.52
CA ARG A 100 -5.13 -7.77 6.82
C ARG A 100 -6.31 -7.61 7.78
N TYR A 101 -7.33 -8.44 7.67
CA TYR A 101 -8.57 -8.30 8.46
C TYR A 101 -8.75 -9.37 9.54
N GLY A 102 -7.67 -10.03 9.93
CA GLY A 102 -7.69 -11.09 10.92
C GLY A 102 -8.09 -12.46 10.38
N GLY A 103 -8.22 -13.44 11.26
CA GLY A 103 -8.57 -14.82 10.88
C GLY A 103 -7.37 -15.68 10.48
N ALA A 104 -6.15 -15.25 10.78
CA ALA A 104 -4.96 -16.07 10.58
C ALA A 104 -4.91 -17.22 11.59
N ASP A 105 -4.48 -18.40 11.13
CA ASP A 105 -4.22 -19.54 12.01
C ASP A 105 -2.89 -19.34 12.74
N VAL A 106 -2.96 -19.19 14.07
CA VAL A 106 -1.78 -19.06 14.92
C VAL A 106 -1.41 -20.44 15.48
N PRO A 107 -0.20 -20.95 15.19
CA PRO A 107 0.24 -22.25 15.75
C PRO A 107 0.28 -22.23 17.28
N ALA A 108 -0.03 -23.36 17.91
CA ALA A 108 0.02 -23.50 19.37
C ALA A 108 1.41 -23.24 19.98
N SER A 109 2.48 -23.34 19.19
CA SER A 109 3.85 -22.98 19.57
C SER A 109 4.08 -21.48 19.66
N ALA A 110 3.23 -20.64 19.03
CA ALA A 110 3.33 -19.21 19.06
C ALA A 110 2.47 -18.65 20.20
N SER A 111 3.12 -18.08 21.20
CA SER A 111 2.46 -17.46 22.35
C SER A 111 3.34 -16.38 22.97
N LYS A 112 2.75 -15.51 23.79
CA LYS A 112 3.48 -14.43 24.49
C LYS A 112 4.58 -14.93 25.43
N THR A 113 4.46 -16.18 25.92
CA THR A 113 5.40 -16.78 26.86
C THR A 113 6.38 -17.77 26.22
N ALA A 114 6.23 -18.01 24.90
CA ALA A 114 7.14 -18.91 24.19
C ALA A 114 8.53 -18.29 24.08
N THR A 115 9.56 -19.13 24.25
CA THR A 115 10.95 -18.70 23.98
C THR A 115 11.06 -18.25 22.53
N PRO A 116 11.60 -17.05 22.24
CA PRO A 116 11.72 -16.54 20.88
C PRO A 116 12.53 -17.49 19.97
N ARG A 117 11.99 -17.79 18.79
CA ARG A 117 12.67 -18.51 17.71
C ARG A 117 12.93 -17.52 16.55
N TRP A 118 14.14 -17.01 16.51
CA TRP A 118 14.53 -15.97 15.57
C TRP A 118 14.88 -16.53 14.19
N GLU A 119 14.19 -16.04 13.17
CA GLU A 119 14.44 -16.31 11.76
C GLU A 119 14.87 -15.02 11.05
N ARG A 120 16.03 -15.01 10.39
CA ARG A 120 16.51 -13.80 9.71
C ARG A 120 15.69 -13.56 8.44
N VAL A 121 15.06 -12.38 8.37
CA VAL A 121 14.21 -11.96 7.25
C VAL A 121 14.84 -10.88 6.37
N SER A 122 15.85 -10.15 6.86
CA SER A 122 16.56 -9.13 6.08
C SER A 122 18.01 -8.96 6.54
N ARG A 123 18.87 -8.49 5.63
CA ARG A 123 20.24 -8.01 5.87
C ARG A 123 20.41 -6.54 5.49
N ALA A 124 19.32 -5.86 5.16
CA ALA A 124 19.34 -4.51 4.59
C ALA A 124 19.14 -3.40 5.64
N LYS A 125 19.29 -3.71 6.92
CA LYS A 125 19.04 -2.80 8.05
C LYS A 125 17.60 -2.28 8.11
N ALA A 126 16.72 -2.76 7.23
CA ALA A 126 15.36 -2.31 7.08
C ALA A 126 14.42 -3.49 6.84
N TYR A 127 13.17 -3.32 7.27
CA TYR A 127 12.10 -4.28 7.06
C TYR A 127 10.75 -3.60 7.04
N ASP A 128 9.87 -4.09 6.16
CA ASP A 128 8.47 -3.69 6.08
C ASP A 128 7.60 -4.83 6.57
N TRP A 129 6.59 -4.51 7.38
CA TRP A 129 5.61 -5.51 7.81
C TRP A 129 4.24 -4.88 7.91
N HIS A 130 3.22 -5.69 7.63
CA HIS A 130 1.84 -5.35 7.91
C HIS A 130 1.61 -5.34 9.42
N ASP A 131 0.91 -4.32 9.94
CA ASP A 131 0.65 -4.18 11.37
C ASP A 131 -0.79 -3.75 11.64
N HIS A 132 -1.56 -4.60 12.31
CA HIS A 132 -2.98 -4.37 12.58
C HIS A 132 -3.26 -3.14 13.45
N ARG A 133 -2.25 -2.66 14.18
CA ARG A 133 -2.41 -1.49 15.06
C ARG A 133 -2.53 -0.18 14.30
N ILE A 134 -2.01 -0.13 13.07
CA ILE A 134 -1.90 1.13 12.32
C ILE A 134 -3.03 1.34 11.30
N HIS A 135 -3.92 0.38 11.13
CA HIS A 135 -4.99 0.47 10.13
C HIS A 135 -6.37 0.03 10.68
N TRP A 136 -7.42 0.34 9.95
CA TRP A 136 -8.78 -0.10 10.29
C TRP A 136 -8.96 -1.60 10.00
N MET A 137 -9.37 -2.36 11.03
CA MET A 137 -9.44 -3.83 11.03
C MET A 137 -10.75 -4.40 10.48
N SER A 138 -11.57 -3.62 9.79
CA SER A 138 -12.85 -4.09 9.24
C SER A 138 -13.02 -3.68 7.78
N THR A 139 -13.73 -4.52 7.02
CA THR A 139 -14.18 -4.18 5.66
C THR A 139 -15.34 -3.18 5.64
N ILE A 140 -15.98 -2.95 6.81
CA ILE A 140 -17.03 -1.97 7.01
C ILE A 140 -16.40 -0.74 7.65
N ASP A 141 -16.53 0.42 6.99
CA ASP A 141 -16.00 1.69 7.52
C ASP A 141 -16.56 2.03 8.92
N PRO A 142 -15.83 2.78 9.74
CA PRO A 142 -16.34 3.33 10.99
C PRO A 142 -17.64 4.11 10.78
N ALA A 143 -18.54 4.12 11.76
CA ALA A 143 -19.85 4.80 11.66
C ALA A 143 -19.68 6.26 11.24
N LYS A 144 -18.75 7.00 11.87
CA LYS A 144 -18.46 8.40 11.54
C LYS A 144 -18.06 8.63 10.08
N VAL A 145 -17.31 7.71 9.48
CA VAL A 145 -16.93 7.78 8.06
C VAL A 145 -18.13 7.47 7.16
N ARG A 146 -18.95 6.48 7.53
CA ARG A 146 -20.16 6.12 6.75
C ARG A 146 -21.19 7.23 6.73
N GLU A 147 -21.32 7.97 7.84
CA GLU A 147 -22.28 9.08 8.01
C GLU A 147 -21.86 10.34 7.24
N ALA A 148 -20.55 10.58 7.04
CA ALA A 148 -20.03 11.75 6.35
C ALA A 148 -18.79 11.41 5.51
N ARG A 149 -18.97 10.62 4.44
CA ARG A 149 -17.88 10.15 3.55
C ARG A 149 -17.18 11.25 2.76
N ASP A 150 -17.78 12.41 2.66
CA ASP A 150 -17.24 13.58 1.97
C ASP A 150 -16.39 14.48 2.88
N GLN A 151 -16.27 14.13 4.16
CA GLN A 151 -15.51 14.86 5.16
C GLN A 151 -14.29 14.06 5.64
N PRO A 152 -13.20 14.74 6.03
CA PRO A 152 -12.08 14.08 6.70
C PRO A 152 -12.46 13.69 8.14
N HIS A 153 -11.96 12.54 8.60
CA HIS A 153 -12.19 12.04 9.96
C HIS A 153 -10.91 11.51 10.56
N HIS A 154 -10.61 11.92 11.79
CA HIS A 154 -9.69 11.20 12.64
C HIS A 154 -10.33 9.88 13.06
N VAL A 155 -9.64 8.74 12.82
CA VAL A 155 -10.18 7.41 13.12
C VAL A 155 -9.75 6.96 14.50
N PHE A 156 -8.44 6.87 14.75
CA PHE A 156 -7.86 6.61 16.08
C PHE A 156 -6.37 6.94 16.12
N ASP A 157 -5.83 7.05 17.35
CA ASP A 157 -4.41 7.08 17.63
C ASP A 157 -3.91 5.66 17.84
N TRP A 158 -2.68 5.38 17.41
CA TRP A 158 -2.08 4.06 17.57
C TRP A 158 -0.70 4.13 18.22
N ASN A 159 -0.30 3.01 18.84
CA ASN A 159 0.99 2.83 19.46
C ASN A 159 1.56 1.45 19.19
N VAL A 160 2.81 1.41 18.72
CA VAL A 160 3.60 0.19 18.54
C VAL A 160 4.76 0.24 19.52
N PRO A 161 4.69 -0.54 20.61
CA PRO A 161 5.73 -0.58 21.61
C PRO A 161 6.94 -1.39 21.15
N GLY A 162 8.09 -1.11 21.77
CA GLY A 162 9.34 -1.81 21.53
C GLY A 162 10.39 -1.50 22.57
N SER A 163 11.64 -1.80 22.24
CA SER A 163 12.79 -1.39 23.03
C SER A 163 13.98 -1.05 22.14
N VAL A 164 14.88 -0.21 22.64
CA VAL A 164 16.18 0.11 22.03
C VAL A 164 17.27 -0.09 23.06
N GLY A 165 18.18 -1.04 22.82
CA GLY A 165 19.21 -1.41 23.80
C GLY A 165 18.61 -1.75 25.18
N GLY A 166 17.43 -2.41 25.20
CA GLY A 166 16.72 -2.79 26.42
C GLY A 166 15.89 -1.69 27.08
N GLN A 167 15.97 -0.42 26.63
CA GLN A 167 15.12 0.67 27.14
C GLN A 167 13.82 0.78 26.35
N PRO A 168 12.71 1.16 26.98
CA PRO A 168 11.42 1.28 26.29
C PRO A 168 11.47 2.19 25.07
N LEU A 169 10.82 1.75 23.98
CA LEU A 169 10.59 2.49 22.75
C LEU A 169 9.08 2.54 22.50
N ALA A 170 8.58 3.68 22.07
CA ALA A 170 7.21 3.83 21.60
C ALA A 170 7.18 4.51 20.23
N ILE A 171 6.53 3.88 19.27
CA ILE A 171 6.22 4.45 17.95
C ILE A 171 4.73 4.78 17.97
N ARG A 172 4.38 6.06 17.84
CA ARG A 172 2.99 6.52 17.88
C ARG A 172 2.62 7.25 16.63
N GLY A 173 1.34 7.16 16.28
CA GLY A 173 0.80 7.85 15.14
C GLY A 173 -0.72 7.86 15.14
N THR A 174 -1.27 8.29 14.01
CA THR A 174 -2.71 8.43 13.79
C THR A 174 -3.15 7.66 12.56
N LEU A 175 -4.39 7.20 12.56
CA LEU A 175 -5.11 6.78 11.37
C LEU A 175 -6.21 7.79 11.08
N ASP A 176 -6.17 8.38 9.88
CA ASP A 176 -7.15 9.34 9.41
C ASP A 176 -7.83 8.84 8.13
N TYR A 177 -9.09 9.21 7.97
CA TYR A 177 -9.81 9.09 6.72
C TYR A 177 -9.82 10.44 6.00
N LYS A 178 -9.44 10.44 4.72
CA LYS A 178 -9.55 11.58 3.81
C LYS A 178 -10.42 11.16 2.63
N PRO A 179 -11.49 11.90 2.33
CA PRO A 179 -12.32 11.56 1.18
C PRO A 179 -11.49 11.59 -0.11
N PRO A 180 -11.74 10.68 -1.05
CA PRO A 180 -11.08 10.75 -2.34
C PRO A 180 -11.39 12.10 -3.00
N PRO A 181 -10.45 12.67 -3.77
CA PRO A 181 -10.69 13.90 -4.49
C PRO A 181 -11.94 13.74 -5.37
N LYS A 182 -12.84 14.73 -5.33
CA LYS A 182 -13.99 14.75 -6.22
C LYS A 182 -13.48 14.67 -7.65
N SER A 183 -13.90 13.64 -8.40
CA SER A 183 -13.52 13.50 -9.80
C SER A 183 -13.93 14.77 -10.54
N SER A 184 -12.97 15.51 -11.05
CA SER A 184 -13.19 16.66 -11.93
C SER A 184 -13.49 16.24 -13.37
N PHE A 185 -13.92 14.99 -13.57
CA PHE A 185 -14.29 14.49 -14.89
C PHE A 185 -15.49 15.30 -15.39
N ASN A 186 -15.23 16.25 -16.28
CA ASN A 186 -16.27 17.02 -16.94
C ASN A 186 -16.57 16.37 -18.31
N PRO A 187 -17.67 15.62 -18.45
CA PRO A 187 -18.01 14.96 -19.70
C PRO A 187 -18.22 15.96 -20.85
N ILE A 188 -18.54 17.22 -20.54
CA ILE A 188 -18.70 18.30 -21.54
C ILE A 188 -17.38 18.56 -22.29
N LEU A 189 -16.22 18.38 -21.65
CA LEU A 189 -14.92 18.58 -22.29
C LEU A 189 -14.52 17.42 -23.21
N ILE A 190 -15.06 16.22 -22.99
CA ILE A 190 -14.74 15.03 -23.79
C ILE A 190 -15.72 14.82 -24.93
N ALA A 191 -16.97 15.22 -24.75
CA ALA A 191 -18.01 15.06 -25.77
C ALA A 191 -17.60 15.65 -27.16
N PRO A 192 -17.04 16.86 -27.28
CA PRO A 192 -16.62 17.38 -28.56
C PRO A 192 -15.44 16.62 -29.19
N VAL A 193 -14.51 16.12 -28.37
CA VAL A 193 -13.37 15.34 -28.87
C VAL A 193 -13.83 14.00 -29.44
N VAL A 194 -14.74 13.32 -28.75
CA VAL A 194 -15.35 12.07 -29.22
C VAL A 194 -16.18 12.31 -30.49
N ALA A 195 -16.96 13.40 -30.53
CA ALA A 195 -17.75 13.75 -31.72
C ALA A 195 -16.87 14.02 -32.94
N LEU A 196 -15.76 14.76 -32.78
CA LEU A 196 -14.80 15.01 -33.87
C LEU A 196 -14.11 13.73 -34.33
N ALA A 197 -13.73 12.82 -33.41
CA ALA A 197 -13.14 11.55 -33.79
C ALA A 197 -14.12 10.66 -34.58
N LEU A 198 -15.39 10.62 -34.18
CA LEU A 198 -16.43 9.90 -34.91
C LEU A 198 -16.71 10.50 -36.27
N ALA A 199 -16.83 11.83 -36.38
CA ALA A 199 -17.00 12.54 -37.63
C ALA A 199 -15.86 12.30 -38.61
N GLY A 200 -14.61 12.37 -38.11
CA GLY A 200 -13.40 12.07 -38.90
C GLY A 200 -13.37 10.61 -39.38
N GLY A 201 -13.76 9.67 -38.53
CA GLY A 201 -13.85 8.25 -38.88
C GLY A 201 -14.90 7.99 -39.96
N ILE A 202 -16.10 8.60 -39.87
CA ILE A 202 -17.17 8.49 -40.84
C ILE A 202 -16.72 9.13 -42.18
N PHE A 203 -16.14 10.32 -42.15
CA PHE A 203 -15.60 11.00 -43.36
C PHE A 203 -14.55 10.15 -44.07
N TRP A 204 -13.59 9.60 -43.33
CA TRP A 204 -12.58 8.72 -43.91
C TRP A 204 -13.15 7.45 -44.53
N TRP A 205 -14.12 6.81 -43.84
CA TRP A 205 -14.79 5.62 -44.32
C TRP A 205 -15.64 5.86 -45.59
N THR A 206 -16.38 6.99 -45.65
CA THR A 206 -17.17 7.37 -46.85
C THR A 206 -16.26 7.71 -48.02
N ARG A 207 -15.14 8.38 -47.78
CA ARG A 207 -14.15 8.68 -48.83
C ARG A 207 -13.55 7.38 -49.42
N ARG A 208 -13.17 6.43 -48.59
CA ARG A 208 -12.64 5.14 -49.08
C ARG A 208 -13.65 4.35 -49.87
N ARG A 209 -14.92 4.35 -49.50
CA ARG A 209 -15.96 3.69 -50.28
C ARG A 209 -16.12 4.29 -51.66
N ARG A 210 -16.07 5.61 -51.80
CA ARG A 210 -16.16 6.30 -53.10
C ARG A 210 -14.99 5.95 -54.00
N GLU A 211 -13.79 5.85 -53.50
CA GLU A 211 -12.58 5.47 -54.26
C GLU A 211 -12.67 4.02 -54.78
N GLN A 212 -13.29 3.11 -54.04
CA GLN A 212 -13.51 1.69 -54.46
C GLN A 212 -14.64 1.50 -55.47
N SER A 213 -15.57 2.45 -55.58
CA SER A 213 -16.66 2.38 -56.53
C SER A 213 -16.35 2.98 -57.89
N MET A 214 -15.16 3.61 -58.05
CA MET A 214 -14.69 4.20 -59.31
C MET A 214 -13.62 3.36 -60.04
N THR A 215 -13.29 2.20 -59.52
CA THR A 215 -12.41 1.18 -60.13
C THR A 215 -13.23 -0.03 -60.56
#